data_ddfba6e4a373b615ec3b8c8ef9ab9ab2
#
_entry.id   ddfba6e4a373b615ec3b8c8ef9ab9ab2
#
_cell.length_a   1.000
_cell.length_b   1.000
_cell.length_c   1.000
_cell.angle_alpha   90.00
_cell.angle_beta   90.00
_cell.angle_gamma   90.00
#
_symmetry.space_group_name_H-M   'P 1'
#
loop_
_entity.id
_entity.type
_entity.pdbx_description
1 polymer ?
#
loop_
_entity_poly.entity_id
_entity_poly.type
_entity_poly.pdbx_seq_one_letter_code
_entity_poly.pdbx_strand_id
1 'polypeptide(L)'
;MEPSEAIQKFLDSIRQWQNEYNLAHGNVGQEDKRLQDLLHGLEFSSDGEEFQAASEKLRESRRIRRENKNTVQLLECIVQFFGEEQNRKVLNQLTQLLGRQRKQEAFLRSERTYKPRMEDLPDTMAEALKKAREEG
;
A
#
# COMPACT_ATOMS: atom_id res chain seq x y z
N MET A 1 6.98 15.81 7.64
CA MET A 1 7.06 14.38 7.23
C MET A 1 8.42 14.09 6.65
N GLU A 2 9.08 13.07 7.16
CA GLU A 2 10.35 12.63 6.57
C GLU A 2 10.13 11.91 5.24
N PRO A 3 11.10 11.95 4.32
CA PRO A 3 10.96 11.28 3.02
C PRO A 3 10.65 9.79 3.11
N SER A 4 11.20 9.07 4.09
CA SER A 4 10.93 7.65 4.28
C SER A 4 9.44 7.37 4.57
N GLU A 5 8.79 8.24 5.32
CA GLU A 5 7.34 8.11 5.60
C GLU A 5 6.51 8.26 4.33
N ALA A 6 6.87 9.21 3.46
CA ALA A 6 6.18 9.40 2.19
C ALA A 6 6.34 8.19 1.27
N ILE A 7 7.55 7.62 1.19
CA ILE A 7 7.83 6.41 0.41
C ILE A 7 7.03 5.24 0.95
N GLN A 8 7.02 5.06 2.28
CA GLN A 8 6.26 3.99 2.93
C GLN A 8 4.75 4.11 2.65
N LYS A 9 4.20 5.32 2.78
CA LYS A 9 2.78 5.56 2.50
C LYS A 9 2.42 5.24 1.06
N PHE A 10 3.28 5.60 0.13
CA PHE A 10 3.08 5.27 -1.29
C PHE A 10 3.05 3.76 -1.53
N LEU A 11 4.03 3.03 -0.99
CA LEU A 11 4.09 1.58 -1.11
C LEU A 11 2.89 0.90 -0.45
N ASP A 12 2.49 1.38 0.73
CA ASP A 12 1.31 0.87 1.44
C ASP A 12 0.02 1.10 0.65
N SER A 13 -0.11 2.26 0.00
CA SER A 13 -1.27 2.58 -0.84
C SER A 13 -1.40 1.60 -2.01
N ILE A 14 -0.30 1.28 -2.68
CA ILE A 14 -0.31 0.33 -3.80
C ILE A 14 -0.72 -1.05 -3.31
N ARG A 15 -0.19 -1.50 -2.18
CA ARG A 15 -0.53 -2.80 -1.59
C ARG A 15 -2.00 -2.85 -1.19
N GLN A 16 -2.51 -1.77 -0.60
CA GLN A 16 -3.92 -1.65 -0.22
C GLN A 16 -4.83 -1.74 -1.44
N TRP A 17 -4.52 -1.03 -2.51
CA TRP A 17 -5.32 -1.07 -3.75
C TRP A 17 -5.34 -2.46 -4.36
N GLN A 18 -4.21 -3.16 -4.37
CA GLN A 18 -4.15 -4.54 -4.85
C GLN A 18 -5.03 -5.47 -4.02
N ASN A 19 -5.00 -5.33 -2.70
CA ASN A 19 -5.81 -6.13 -1.79
C ASN A 19 -7.32 -5.84 -1.97
N GLU A 20 -7.68 -4.57 -2.05
CA GLU A 20 -9.07 -4.15 -2.29
C GLU A 20 -9.59 -4.67 -3.63
N TYR A 21 -8.77 -4.57 -4.67
CA TYR A 21 -9.10 -5.09 -6.00
C TYR A 21 -9.34 -6.60 -5.96
N ASN A 22 -8.44 -7.36 -5.36
CA ASN A 22 -8.55 -8.81 -5.28
C ASN A 22 -9.78 -9.24 -4.48
N LEU A 23 -10.06 -8.56 -3.36
CA LEU A 23 -11.21 -8.84 -2.54
C LEU A 23 -12.51 -8.54 -3.30
N ALA A 24 -12.60 -7.39 -3.94
CA ALA A 24 -13.77 -6.99 -4.71
C ALA A 24 -14.01 -7.93 -5.90
N HIS A 25 -12.96 -8.32 -6.61
CA HIS A 25 -13.04 -9.28 -7.72
C HIS A 25 -13.56 -10.63 -7.25
N GLY A 26 -13.06 -11.12 -6.12
CA GLY A 26 -13.55 -12.37 -5.50
C GLY A 26 -15.01 -12.28 -5.10
N ASN A 27 -15.45 -11.15 -4.53
CA ASN A 27 -16.82 -10.93 -4.12
C ASN A 27 -17.79 -10.92 -5.32
N VAL A 28 -17.38 -10.34 -6.45
CA VAL A 28 -18.18 -10.39 -7.69
C VAL A 28 -18.41 -11.84 -8.11
N GLY A 29 -17.35 -12.65 -8.10
CA GLY A 29 -17.45 -14.08 -8.44
C GLY A 29 -18.34 -14.86 -7.50
N GLN A 30 -18.28 -14.57 -6.20
CA GLN A 30 -19.17 -15.19 -5.21
C GLN A 30 -20.63 -14.84 -5.42
N GLU A 31 -20.92 -13.58 -5.72
CA GLU A 31 -22.29 -13.14 -5.98
C GLU A 31 -22.84 -13.72 -7.30
N ASP A 32 -21.98 -13.92 -8.30
CA ASP A 32 -22.37 -14.61 -9.54
C ASP A 32 -22.72 -16.08 -9.29
N LYS A 33 -22.00 -16.75 -8.40
CA LYS A 33 -22.32 -18.13 -8.00
C LYS A 33 -23.62 -18.20 -7.20
N ARG A 34 -23.84 -17.22 -6.31
CA ARG A 34 -25.05 -17.15 -5.48
C ARG A 34 -26.31 -16.86 -6.30
N LEU A 35 -26.16 -16.21 -7.45
CA LEU A 35 -27.29 -15.81 -8.30
C LEU A 35 -28.18 -16.99 -8.67
N GLN A 36 -27.61 -18.14 -9.00
CA GLN A 36 -28.36 -19.33 -9.35
C GLN A 36 -29.27 -19.79 -8.20
N ASP A 37 -28.71 -19.85 -6.99
CA ASP A 37 -29.46 -20.26 -5.80
C ASP A 37 -30.59 -19.27 -5.47
N LEU A 38 -30.32 -17.97 -5.63
CA LEU A 38 -31.30 -16.93 -5.38
C LEU A 38 -32.45 -16.96 -6.40
N LEU A 39 -32.14 -17.23 -7.67
CA LEU A 39 -33.16 -17.38 -8.70
C LEU A 39 -34.03 -18.64 -8.47
N HIS A 40 -33.43 -19.75 -8.03
CA HIS A 40 -34.18 -20.94 -7.62
C HIS A 40 -35.07 -20.65 -6.43
N GLY A 41 -34.60 -19.88 -5.45
CA GLY A 41 -35.43 -19.47 -4.31
C GLY A 41 -36.68 -18.69 -4.73
N LEU A 42 -36.55 -17.82 -5.76
CA LEU A 42 -37.70 -17.12 -6.32
C LEU A 42 -38.66 -18.06 -7.05
N GLU A 43 -38.09 -18.95 -7.88
CA GLU A 43 -38.89 -19.88 -8.70
C GLU A 43 -39.70 -20.86 -7.86
N PHE A 44 -39.12 -21.37 -6.78
CA PHE A 44 -39.76 -22.38 -5.91
C PHE A 44 -40.37 -21.81 -4.67
N SER A 45 -40.54 -20.50 -4.55
CA SER A 45 -41.26 -19.90 -3.42
C SER A 45 -42.71 -20.32 -3.45
N SER A 46 -43.25 -20.75 -2.28
CA SER A 46 -44.57 -21.30 -2.17
C SER A 46 -45.62 -20.30 -1.73
N ASP A 47 -45.25 -19.17 -1.17
CA ASP A 47 -46.15 -18.11 -0.74
C ASP A 47 -45.53 -16.71 -0.95
N GLY A 48 -46.36 -15.68 -0.66
CA GLY A 48 -45.94 -14.29 -0.86
C GLY A 48 -44.82 -13.85 0.06
N GLU A 49 -44.75 -14.38 1.27
CA GLU A 49 -43.67 -14.04 2.22
C GLU A 49 -42.33 -14.63 1.77
N GLU A 50 -42.35 -15.90 1.33
CA GLU A 50 -41.11 -16.53 0.78
C GLU A 50 -40.63 -15.80 -0.47
N PHE A 51 -41.57 -15.44 -1.36
CA PHE A 51 -41.22 -14.70 -2.58
C PHE A 51 -40.59 -13.33 -2.25
N GLN A 52 -41.19 -12.61 -1.31
CA GLN A 52 -40.69 -11.30 -0.90
C GLN A 52 -39.32 -11.43 -0.26
N ALA A 53 -39.11 -12.39 0.63
CA ALA A 53 -37.80 -12.63 1.25
C ALA A 53 -36.73 -12.99 0.22
N ALA A 54 -37.07 -13.84 -0.76
CA ALA A 54 -36.17 -14.21 -1.84
C ALA A 54 -35.85 -13.02 -2.75
N SER A 55 -36.83 -12.17 -3.04
CA SER A 55 -36.63 -10.93 -3.83
C SER A 55 -35.72 -9.95 -3.13
N GLU A 56 -35.84 -9.78 -1.84
CA GLU A 56 -34.98 -8.90 -1.04
C GLU A 56 -33.53 -9.41 -1.03
N LYS A 57 -33.33 -10.71 -0.87
CA LYS A 57 -31.98 -11.32 -0.95
C LYS A 57 -31.37 -11.14 -2.31
N LEU A 58 -32.14 -11.30 -3.37
CA LEU A 58 -31.65 -11.09 -4.74
C LEU A 58 -31.25 -9.63 -4.95
N ARG A 59 -32.08 -8.69 -4.51
CA ARG A 59 -31.78 -7.26 -4.60
C ARG A 59 -30.48 -6.90 -3.88
N GLU A 60 -30.32 -7.40 -2.65
CA GLU A 60 -29.12 -7.19 -1.86
C GLU A 60 -27.89 -7.78 -2.53
N SER A 61 -27.98 -9.01 -3.05
CA SER A 61 -26.89 -9.65 -3.79
C SER A 61 -26.47 -8.82 -5.01
N ARG A 62 -27.43 -8.32 -5.77
CA ARG A 62 -27.16 -7.47 -6.96
C ARG A 62 -26.51 -6.15 -6.55
N ARG A 63 -26.93 -5.56 -5.43
CA ARG A 63 -26.33 -4.34 -4.89
C ARG A 63 -24.86 -4.57 -4.49
N ILE A 64 -24.60 -5.64 -3.75
CA ILE A 64 -23.23 -6.01 -3.33
C ILE A 64 -22.35 -6.23 -4.55
N ARG A 65 -22.85 -6.97 -5.55
CA ARG A 65 -22.12 -7.22 -6.80
C ARG A 65 -21.76 -5.92 -7.51
N ARG A 66 -22.72 -5.00 -7.59
CA ARG A 66 -22.51 -3.70 -8.26
C ARG A 66 -21.45 -2.87 -7.56
N GLU A 67 -21.50 -2.80 -6.24
CA GLU A 67 -20.49 -2.05 -5.44
C GLU A 67 -19.11 -2.63 -5.63
N ASN A 68 -18.97 -3.95 -5.59
CA ASN A 68 -17.69 -4.61 -5.79
C ASN A 68 -17.19 -4.46 -7.24
N LYS A 69 -18.08 -4.53 -8.21
CA LYS A 69 -17.71 -4.28 -9.62
C LYS A 69 -17.21 -2.86 -9.84
N ASN A 70 -17.84 -1.89 -9.18
CA ASN A 70 -17.38 -0.51 -9.23
C ASN A 70 -15.97 -0.36 -8.64
N THR A 71 -15.67 -1.04 -7.55
CA THR A 71 -14.32 -1.07 -6.96
C THR A 71 -13.31 -1.69 -7.91
N VAL A 72 -13.66 -2.80 -8.56
CA VAL A 72 -12.81 -3.44 -9.57
C VAL A 72 -12.49 -2.45 -10.70
N GLN A 73 -13.51 -1.78 -11.23
CA GLN A 73 -13.32 -0.81 -12.32
C GLN A 73 -12.49 0.39 -11.87
N LEU A 74 -12.69 0.87 -10.65
CA LEU A 74 -11.94 2.00 -10.11
C LEU A 74 -10.44 1.70 -10.04
N LEU A 75 -10.08 0.49 -9.63
CA LEU A 75 -8.69 0.13 -9.33
C LEU A 75 -7.99 -0.62 -10.46
N GLU A 76 -8.70 -1.00 -11.52
CA GLU A 76 -8.18 -1.86 -12.57
C GLU A 76 -6.93 -1.31 -13.25
N CYS A 77 -6.95 -0.04 -13.65
CA CYS A 77 -5.81 0.59 -14.32
C CYS A 77 -4.58 0.65 -13.41
N ILE A 78 -4.78 0.98 -12.14
CA ILE A 78 -3.69 1.06 -11.16
C ILE A 78 -3.07 -0.31 -10.92
N VAL A 79 -3.91 -1.32 -10.70
CA VAL A 79 -3.46 -2.69 -10.44
C VAL A 79 -2.75 -3.28 -11.65
N GLN A 80 -3.27 -3.06 -12.85
CA GLN A 80 -2.62 -3.51 -14.09
C GLN A 80 -1.27 -2.84 -14.28
N PHE A 81 -1.19 -1.54 -14.06
CA PHE A 81 0.06 -0.80 -14.21
C PHE A 81 1.16 -1.34 -13.29
N PHE A 82 0.87 -1.50 -11.99
CA PHE A 82 1.85 -2.02 -11.04
C PHE A 82 2.02 -3.54 -11.10
N GLY A 83 1.17 -4.23 -11.83
CA GLY A 83 1.33 -5.66 -12.13
C GLY A 83 2.31 -5.95 -13.26
N GLU A 84 2.64 -4.97 -14.08
CA GLU A 84 3.64 -5.12 -15.14
C GLU A 84 5.03 -5.33 -14.55
N GLU A 85 5.82 -6.22 -15.17
CA GLU A 85 7.12 -6.64 -14.62
C GLU A 85 8.06 -5.46 -14.37
N GLN A 86 8.17 -4.56 -15.34
CA GLN A 86 9.05 -3.38 -15.22
C GLN A 86 8.65 -2.48 -14.06
N ASN A 87 7.35 -2.34 -13.80
CA ASN A 87 6.84 -1.50 -12.72
C ASN A 87 6.99 -2.18 -11.36
N ARG A 88 6.86 -3.52 -11.30
CA ARG A 88 7.19 -4.27 -10.09
C ARG A 88 8.65 -4.14 -9.70
N LYS A 89 9.55 -4.11 -10.69
CA LYS A 89 10.97 -3.86 -10.43
C LYS A 89 11.19 -2.48 -9.80
N VAL A 90 10.48 -1.46 -10.27
CA VAL A 90 10.53 -0.12 -9.69
C VAL A 90 10.05 -0.14 -8.24
N LEU A 91 8.96 -0.85 -7.94
CA LEU A 91 8.48 -0.99 -6.57
C LEU A 91 9.50 -1.67 -5.65
N ASN A 92 10.19 -2.69 -6.15
CA ASN A 92 11.26 -3.36 -5.41
C ASN A 92 12.43 -2.40 -5.16
N GLN A 93 12.77 -1.58 -6.15
CA GLN A 93 13.81 -0.55 -6.01
C GLN A 93 13.40 0.50 -4.97
N LEU A 94 12.12 0.91 -4.94
CA LEU A 94 11.60 1.82 -3.93
C LEU A 94 11.66 1.23 -2.53
N THR A 95 11.40 -0.07 -2.38
CA THR A 95 11.53 -0.77 -1.11
C THR A 95 12.98 -0.75 -0.61
N GLN A 96 13.94 -0.97 -1.51
CA GLN A 96 15.37 -0.87 -1.17
C GLN A 96 15.77 0.56 -0.83
N LEU A 97 15.26 1.52 -1.61
CA LEU A 97 15.49 2.95 -1.34
C LEU A 97 14.96 3.32 0.05
N LEU A 98 13.78 2.82 0.42
CA LEU A 98 13.19 3.06 1.74
C LEU A 98 14.13 2.64 2.87
N GLY A 99 14.74 1.45 2.74
CA GLY A 99 15.70 0.97 3.73
C GLY A 99 16.92 1.87 3.85
N ARG A 100 17.48 2.29 2.71
CA ARG A 100 18.62 3.21 2.69
C ARG A 100 18.26 4.58 3.25
N GLN A 101 17.10 5.08 2.89
CA GLN A 101 16.61 6.39 3.34
C GLN A 101 16.40 6.41 4.87
N ARG A 102 15.84 5.34 5.44
CA ARG A 102 15.68 5.21 6.88
C ARG A 102 17.01 5.23 7.63
N LYS A 103 18.02 4.55 7.08
CA LYS A 103 19.36 4.55 7.65
C LYS A 103 19.98 5.94 7.63
N GLN A 104 19.81 6.66 6.52
CA GLN A 104 20.32 8.02 6.38
C GLN A 104 19.66 8.97 7.36
N GLU A 105 18.33 8.88 7.51
CA GLU A 105 17.58 9.71 8.47
C GLU A 105 18.00 9.40 9.91
N ALA A 106 18.13 8.13 10.26
CA ALA A 106 18.60 7.71 11.57
C ALA A 106 20.01 8.20 11.87
N PHE A 107 20.90 8.14 10.88
CA PHE A 107 22.26 8.66 11.00
C PHE A 107 22.26 10.17 11.29
N LEU A 108 21.43 10.92 10.57
CA LEU A 108 21.34 12.38 10.75
C LEU A 108 20.73 12.78 12.10
N ARG A 109 19.85 11.93 12.67
CA ARG A 109 19.26 12.17 13.99
C ARG A 109 20.15 11.75 15.14
N SER A 110 21.12 10.87 14.89
CA SER A 110 22.04 10.40 15.93
C SER A 110 23.01 11.50 16.35
N GLU A 111 23.39 11.51 17.63
CA GLU A 111 24.48 12.39 18.09
C GLU A 111 25.77 11.97 17.40
N ARG A 112 26.35 12.89 16.66
CA ARG A 112 27.61 12.67 15.96
C ARG A 112 28.73 13.31 16.74
N THR A 113 29.64 12.46 17.23
CA THR A 113 30.86 12.92 17.84
C THR A 113 31.93 13.06 16.75
N TYR A 114 32.45 14.24 16.59
CA TYR A 114 33.56 14.47 15.64
C TYR A 114 34.79 13.72 16.10
N LYS A 115 35.30 12.87 15.22
CA LYS A 115 36.62 12.24 15.42
C LYS A 115 37.56 12.77 14.36
N PRO A 116 38.69 13.40 14.76
CA PRO A 116 39.70 13.82 13.76
C PRO A 116 40.19 12.60 12.98
N ARG A 117 40.25 12.74 11.66
CA ARG A 117 40.75 11.65 10.81
C ARG A 117 42.21 11.37 10.98
N MET A 118 42.92 12.33 11.53
CA MET A 118 44.36 12.22 11.77
C MET A 118 44.62 12.32 13.28
N GLU A 119 44.65 11.17 13.95
CA GLU A 119 44.90 11.09 15.38
C GLU A 119 46.32 11.47 15.77
N ASP A 120 47.27 11.38 14.83
CA ASP A 120 48.71 11.63 15.02
C ASP A 120 49.17 13.03 14.56
N LEU A 121 48.22 13.96 14.41
CA LEU A 121 48.61 15.33 14.06
C LEU A 121 49.43 15.99 15.18
N PRO A 122 50.50 16.73 14.84
CA PRO A 122 51.17 17.55 15.81
C PRO A 122 50.21 18.49 16.51
N ASP A 123 50.43 18.77 17.80
CA ASP A 123 49.55 19.61 18.62
C ASP A 123 49.20 20.95 17.96
N THR A 124 50.15 21.55 17.27
CA THR A 124 49.94 22.81 16.54
C THR A 124 48.93 22.69 15.42
N MET A 125 48.88 21.55 14.71
CA MET A 125 47.89 21.30 13.67
C MET A 125 46.53 20.96 14.25
N ALA A 126 46.51 20.22 15.35
CA ALA A 126 45.31 19.94 16.06
C ALA A 126 44.62 21.21 16.61
N GLU A 127 45.40 22.12 17.14
CA GLU A 127 44.94 23.45 17.58
C GLU A 127 44.42 24.30 16.42
N ALA A 128 45.09 24.28 15.28
CA ALA A 128 44.69 25.02 14.08
C ALA A 128 43.36 24.51 13.55
N LEU A 129 43.16 23.18 13.52
CA LEU A 129 41.89 22.56 13.15
C LEU A 129 40.77 22.90 14.13
N LYS A 130 41.06 22.88 15.40
CA LYS A 130 40.08 23.22 16.46
C LYS A 130 39.68 24.69 16.32
N LYS A 131 40.64 25.59 16.09
CA LYS A 131 40.35 27.01 15.90
C LYS A 131 39.52 27.28 14.65
N ALA A 132 39.80 26.60 13.55
CA ALA A 132 39.03 26.71 12.32
C ALA A 132 37.57 26.28 12.53
N ARG A 133 37.33 25.27 13.39
CA ARG A 133 35.97 24.83 13.75
C ARG A 133 35.21 25.86 14.61
N GLU A 134 35.91 26.53 15.52
CA GLU A 134 35.30 27.56 16.38
C GLU A 134 34.97 28.83 15.58
N GLU A 135 35.73 29.14 14.55
CA GLU A 135 35.51 30.29 13.67
C GLU A 135 34.50 30.01 12.54
N GLY A 136 34.19 28.75 12.25
CA GLY A 136 33.24 28.33 11.24
C GLY A 136 31.85 28.10 11.81
#